data_12ef73b7526c505cbbf2602453430508
#
_entry.id   12ef73b7526c505cbbf2602453430508
#
_cell.length_a   1.000
_cell.length_b   1.000
_cell.length_c   1.000
_cell.angle_alpha   90.00
_cell.angle_beta   90.00
_cell.angle_gamma   90.00
#
_symmetry.space_group_name_H-M   'P 1'
#
loop_
_entity.id
_entity.type
_entity.pdbx_description
1 polymer ?
#
loop_
_entity_poly.entity_id
_entity_poly.type
_entity_poly.pdbx_seq_one_letter_code
_entity_poly.pdbx_strand_id
1 'polypeptide(L)'
;MRWLNAATRMLDVVAVISLLILLFAASYQVTSRYILNNPLDWSETLARFSLIWITFIGGAAAFRRREHFALDTELARKIPRGARRRIRAGLLIVFGLFLLWAGWATMLAAHNLWILEFGVRQSALFVCVPISAFFIIVFGLELFLRTDDTVDAPSIEEPRL
;
A
#
# COMPACT_ATOMS: atom_id res chain seq x y z
N MET A 1 0.28 11.12 -16.70
CA MET A 1 0.13 9.67 -16.43
C MET A 1 1.44 8.88 -16.32
N ARG A 2 2.51 9.24 -17.05
CA ARG A 2 3.81 8.53 -16.95
C ARG A 2 4.41 8.54 -15.54
N TRP A 3 4.31 9.66 -14.83
CA TRP A 3 4.81 9.84 -13.45
C TRP A 3 4.13 8.93 -12.42
N LEU A 4 2.81 8.78 -12.51
CA LEU A 4 2.06 7.92 -11.60
C LEU A 4 2.38 6.43 -11.83
N ASN A 5 2.66 6.04 -13.07
CA ASN A 5 3.12 4.67 -13.37
C ASN A 5 4.54 4.43 -12.83
N ALA A 6 5.41 5.45 -12.89
CA ALA A 6 6.74 5.37 -12.28
C ALA A 6 6.64 5.27 -10.74
N ALA A 7 5.78 6.10 -10.13
CA ALA A 7 5.53 6.05 -8.68
C ALA A 7 5.02 4.66 -8.25
N THR A 8 4.05 4.08 -8.98
CA THR A 8 3.55 2.74 -8.66
C THR A 8 4.65 1.68 -8.77
N ARG A 9 5.51 1.76 -9.80
CA ARG A 9 6.65 0.85 -9.93
C ARG A 9 7.63 0.99 -8.76
N MET A 10 7.90 2.21 -8.32
CA MET A 10 8.75 2.43 -7.14
C MET A 10 8.15 1.80 -5.88
N LEU A 11 6.84 1.99 -5.64
CA LEU A 11 6.15 1.37 -4.52
C LEU A 11 6.20 -0.17 -4.60
N ASP A 12 6.04 -0.74 -5.80
CA ASP A 12 6.16 -2.18 -6.03
C ASP A 12 7.57 -2.70 -5.72
N VAL A 13 8.61 -2.00 -6.18
CA VAL A 13 10.01 -2.38 -5.91
C VAL A 13 10.29 -2.34 -4.42
N VAL A 14 9.86 -1.29 -3.72
CA VAL A 14 10.01 -1.19 -2.27
C VAL A 14 9.27 -2.31 -1.55
N ALA A 15 8.05 -2.65 -1.97
CA ALA A 15 7.28 -3.75 -1.40
C ALA A 15 7.96 -5.10 -1.61
N VAL A 16 8.52 -5.36 -2.81
CA VAL A 16 9.26 -6.60 -3.12
C VAL A 16 10.53 -6.69 -2.29
N ILE A 17 11.31 -5.61 -2.19
CA ILE A 17 12.52 -5.58 -1.36
C ILE A 17 12.16 -5.85 0.11
N SER A 18 11.11 -5.21 0.62
CA SER A 18 10.66 -5.44 2.00
C SER A 18 10.19 -6.88 2.22
N LEU A 19 9.57 -7.52 1.21
CA LEU A 19 9.19 -8.93 1.26
C LEU A 19 10.41 -9.85 1.35
N LEU A 20 11.44 -9.58 0.55
CA LEU A 20 12.68 -10.37 0.59
C LEU A 20 13.40 -10.22 1.93
N ILE A 21 13.45 -9.00 2.47
CA ILE A 21 14.03 -8.74 3.80
C ILE A 21 13.22 -9.47 4.89
N LEU A 22 11.88 -9.42 4.82
CA LEU A 22 11.01 -10.14 5.75
C LEU A 22 11.28 -11.65 5.72
N LEU A 23 11.34 -12.23 4.52
CA LEU A 23 11.58 -13.65 4.33
C LEU A 23 12.95 -14.06 4.89
N PHE A 24 13.98 -13.27 4.59
CA PHE A 24 15.33 -13.48 5.13
C PHE A 24 15.36 -13.39 6.66
N ALA A 25 14.80 -12.32 7.23
CA ALA A 25 14.77 -12.09 8.67
C ALA A 25 14.01 -13.20 9.40
N ALA A 26 12.85 -13.61 8.89
CA ALA A 26 12.04 -14.68 9.46
C ALA A 26 12.76 -16.05 9.40
N SER A 27 13.38 -16.39 8.26
CA SER A 27 14.15 -17.63 8.11
C SER A 27 15.36 -17.64 9.04
N TYR A 28 16.06 -16.53 9.14
CA TYR A 28 17.21 -16.37 10.03
C TYR A 28 16.79 -16.48 11.51
N GLN A 29 15.67 -15.86 11.89
CA GLN A 29 15.11 -15.93 13.26
C GLN A 29 14.82 -17.36 13.67
N VAL A 30 14.17 -18.15 12.80
CA VAL A 30 13.88 -19.57 13.07
C VAL A 30 15.17 -20.35 13.22
N THR A 31 16.12 -20.19 12.31
CA THR A 31 17.43 -20.87 12.34
C THR A 31 18.22 -20.53 13.62
N SER A 32 18.30 -19.25 13.95
CA SER A 32 18.99 -18.74 15.14
C SER A 32 18.39 -19.33 16.43
N ARG A 33 17.07 -19.36 16.53
CA ARG A 33 16.35 -19.82 17.73
C ARG A 33 16.47 -21.33 17.91
N TYR A 34 16.32 -22.14 16.84
CA TYR A 34 16.20 -23.59 16.97
C TYR A 34 17.50 -24.35 16.70
N ILE A 35 18.42 -23.78 15.90
CA ILE A 35 19.70 -24.45 15.56
C ILE A 35 20.84 -23.88 16.38
N LEU A 36 20.93 -22.54 16.47
CA LEU A 36 22.04 -21.89 17.17
C LEU A 36 21.78 -21.68 18.67
N ASN A 37 20.54 -21.92 19.16
CA ASN A 37 20.11 -21.66 20.55
C ASN A 37 20.49 -20.25 21.06
N ASN A 38 20.60 -19.31 20.16
CA ASN A 38 20.94 -17.92 20.46
C ASN A 38 19.94 -16.98 19.76
N PRO A 39 18.81 -16.65 20.43
CA PRO A 39 17.81 -15.74 19.84
C PRO A 39 18.42 -14.35 19.67
N LEU A 40 18.29 -13.80 18.48
CA LEU A 40 18.79 -12.47 18.14
C LEU A 40 17.61 -11.52 17.96
N ASP A 41 17.47 -10.56 18.85
CA ASP A 41 16.34 -9.62 18.90
C ASP A 41 16.23 -8.72 17.66
N TRP A 42 17.38 -8.41 17.02
CA TRP A 42 17.39 -7.60 15.81
C TRP A 42 16.63 -8.22 14.63
N SER A 43 16.59 -9.54 14.51
CA SER A 43 15.91 -10.23 13.43
C SER A 43 14.38 -10.10 13.55
N GLU A 44 13.86 -10.13 14.76
CA GLU A 44 12.44 -9.89 15.03
C GLU A 44 12.05 -8.44 14.70
N THR A 45 12.86 -7.50 15.13
CA THR A 45 12.63 -6.07 14.86
C THR A 45 12.67 -5.79 13.36
N LEU A 46 13.63 -6.40 12.62
CA LEU A 46 13.73 -6.26 11.16
C LEU A 46 12.51 -6.88 10.44
N ALA A 47 12.05 -8.05 10.88
CA ALA A 47 10.86 -8.68 10.32
C ALA A 47 9.61 -7.81 10.55
N ARG A 48 9.43 -7.26 11.74
CA ARG A 48 8.33 -6.35 12.08
C ARG A 48 8.37 -5.07 11.23
N PHE A 49 9.56 -4.50 11.05
CA PHE A 49 9.78 -3.34 10.18
C PHE A 49 9.33 -3.63 8.75
N SER A 50 9.82 -4.71 8.18
CA SER A 50 9.50 -5.11 6.81
C SER A 50 8.01 -5.42 6.62
N LEU A 51 7.37 -6.04 7.61
CA LEU A 51 5.94 -6.34 7.57
C LEU A 51 5.08 -5.07 7.51
N ILE A 52 5.41 -4.06 8.33
CA ILE A 52 4.71 -2.77 8.33
C ILE A 52 4.89 -2.09 6.96
N TRP A 53 6.11 -2.07 6.43
CA TRP A 53 6.40 -1.44 5.14
C TRP A 53 5.68 -2.13 3.98
N ILE A 54 5.68 -3.47 3.91
CA ILE A 54 4.92 -4.22 2.90
C ILE A 54 3.43 -3.90 2.98
N THR A 55 2.88 -3.90 4.19
CA THR A 55 1.44 -3.72 4.38
C THR A 55 0.99 -2.36 3.86
N PHE A 56 1.68 -1.29 4.24
CA PHE A 56 1.26 0.06 3.86
C PHE A 56 1.66 0.44 2.43
N ILE A 57 2.90 0.20 2.03
CA ILE A 57 3.40 0.55 0.69
C ILE A 57 2.81 -0.39 -0.36
N GLY A 58 2.80 -1.69 -0.09
CA GLY A 58 2.18 -2.68 -0.97
C GLY A 58 0.67 -2.46 -1.10
N GLY A 59 -0.01 -2.10 0.01
CA GLY A 59 -1.42 -1.70 0.01
C GLY A 59 -1.68 -0.50 -0.90
N ALA A 60 -0.88 0.56 -0.81
CA ALA A 60 -1.00 1.74 -1.66
C ALA A 60 -0.84 1.40 -3.16
N ALA A 61 0.14 0.55 -3.51
CA ALA A 61 0.33 0.08 -4.88
C ALA A 61 -0.86 -0.79 -5.36
N ALA A 62 -1.39 -1.66 -4.48
CA ALA A 62 -2.52 -2.52 -4.79
C ALA A 62 -3.82 -1.74 -5.04
N PHE A 63 -4.05 -0.63 -4.34
CA PHE A 63 -5.22 0.23 -4.58
C PHE A 63 -5.25 0.74 -6.02
N ARG A 64 -4.12 1.12 -6.58
CA ARG A 64 -4.05 1.58 -7.96
C ARG A 64 -4.27 0.46 -8.97
N ARG A 65 -3.70 -0.73 -8.74
CA ARG A 65 -3.85 -1.88 -9.65
C ARG A 65 -5.28 -2.43 -9.67
N ARG A 66 -6.00 -2.33 -8.55
CA ARG A 66 -7.38 -2.77 -8.41
C ARG A 66 -8.42 -1.84 -9.03
N GLU A 67 -8.03 -0.83 -9.80
CA GLU A 67 -8.98 -0.06 -10.61
C GLU A 67 -9.85 -0.96 -11.51
N HIS A 68 -9.29 -2.08 -11.98
CA HIS A 68 -10.00 -3.08 -12.79
C HIS A 68 -10.77 -4.12 -11.98
N PHE A 69 -10.43 -4.34 -10.69
CA PHE A 69 -11.25 -5.13 -9.78
C PHE A 69 -12.38 -4.27 -9.21
N ALA A 70 -13.16 -3.71 -10.13
CA ALA A 70 -14.40 -3.08 -9.74
C ALA A 70 -15.27 -4.13 -9.05
N LEU A 71 -15.95 -3.68 -8.06
CA LEU A 71 -17.16 -4.25 -7.51
C LEU A 71 -18.11 -4.65 -8.67
N ASP A 72 -17.85 -5.76 -9.34
CA ASP A 72 -18.78 -6.41 -10.28
C ASP A 72 -19.86 -7.18 -9.48
N THR A 73 -20.23 -6.61 -8.35
CA THR A 73 -21.37 -7.06 -7.60
C THR A 73 -22.63 -6.60 -8.33
N GLU A 74 -23.61 -7.44 -8.42
CA GLU A 74 -24.92 -7.14 -9.04
C GLU A 74 -25.51 -5.80 -8.57
N LEU A 75 -25.27 -5.44 -7.31
CA LEU A 75 -25.66 -4.16 -6.71
C LEU A 75 -24.98 -2.96 -7.40
N ALA A 76 -23.74 -3.12 -7.84
CA ALA A 76 -22.97 -2.06 -8.51
C ALA A 76 -23.43 -1.85 -9.96
N ARG A 77 -24.08 -2.82 -10.58
CA ARG A 77 -24.65 -2.68 -11.95
C ARG A 77 -25.80 -1.68 -12.00
N LYS A 78 -26.52 -1.45 -10.88
CA LYS A 78 -27.62 -0.48 -10.81
C LYS A 78 -27.15 0.97 -10.69
N ILE A 79 -25.86 1.21 -10.38
CA ILE A 79 -25.30 2.56 -10.20
C ILE A 79 -24.60 2.98 -11.50
N PRO A 80 -24.87 4.18 -12.04
CA PRO A 80 -24.18 4.68 -13.23
C PRO A 80 -22.67 4.70 -13.01
N ARG A 81 -21.89 4.33 -14.06
CA ARG A 81 -20.43 4.16 -14.00
C ARG A 81 -19.71 5.38 -13.41
N GLY A 82 -20.12 6.59 -13.79
CA GLY A 82 -19.55 7.84 -13.29
C GLY A 82 -19.77 8.05 -11.78
N ALA A 83 -20.97 7.73 -11.26
CA ALA A 83 -21.26 7.84 -9.83
C ALA A 83 -20.44 6.83 -9.02
N ARG A 84 -20.33 5.58 -9.49
CA ARG A 84 -19.53 4.54 -8.87
C ARG A 84 -18.06 4.94 -8.76
N ARG A 85 -17.50 5.55 -9.80
CA ARG A 85 -16.12 6.04 -9.82
C ARG A 85 -15.93 7.17 -8.80
N ARG A 86 -16.84 8.15 -8.75
CA ARG A 86 -16.76 9.26 -7.79
C ARG A 86 -16.87 8.78 -6.34
N ILE A 87 -17.78 7.84 -6.06
CA ILE A 87 -17.92 7.23 -4.73
C ILE A 87 -16.60 6.54 -4.32
N ARG A 88 -16.02 5.74 -5.22
CA ARG A 88 -14.74 5.05 -4.97
C ARG A 88 -13.62 6.05 -4.73
N ALA A 89 -13.49 7.06 -5.55
CA ALA A 89 -12.49 8.11 -5.39
C ALA A 89 -12.67 8.85 -4.05
N GLY A 90 -13.89 9.18 -3.68
CA GLY A 90 -14.21 9.78 -2.39
C GLY A 90 -13.80 8.90 -1.22
N LEU A 91 -14.13 7.60 -1.27
CA LEU A 91 -13.74 6.65 -0.22
C LEU A 91 -12.21 6.53 -0.10
N LEU A 92 -11.47 6.49 -1.22
CA LEU A 92 -10.00 6.46 -1.19
C LEU A 92 -9.41 7.72 -0.58
N ILE A 93 -9.95 8.89 -0.90
CA ILE A 93 -9.50 10.17 -0.34
C ILE A 93 -9.77 10.22 1.17
N VAL A 94 -10.98 9.88 1.61
CA VAL A 94 -11.35 9.85 3.03
C VAL A 94 -10.47 8.86 3.80
N PHE A 95 -10.27 7.66 3.26
CA PHE A 95 -9.40 6.65 3.86
C PHE A 95 -7.93 7.11 3.91
N GLY A 96 -7.43 7.73 2.84
CA GLY A 96 -6.08 8.28 2.80
C GLY A 96 -5.88 9.40 3.82
N LEU A 97 -6.84 10.31 3.98
CA LEU A 97 -6.81 11.38 4.98
C LEU A 97 -6.82 10.81 6.41
N PHE A 98 -7.65 9.81 6.67
CA PHE A 98 -7.67 9.11 7.95
C PHE A 98 -6.31 8.44 8.26
N LEU A 99 -5.72 7.74 7.27
CA LEU A 99 -4.40 7.13 7.43
C LEU A 99 -3.30 8.17 7.63
N LEU A 100 -3.39 9.32 6.96
CA LEU A 100 -2.42 10.39 7.11
C LEU A 100 -2.45 10.94 8.54
N TRP A 101 -3.65 11.21 9.06
CA TRP A 101 -3.83 11.68 10.43
C TRP A 101 -3.37 10.64 11.46
N ALA A 102 -3.82 9.40 11.32
CA ALA A 102 -3.46 8.31 12.24
C ALA A 102 -1.95 8.00 12.18
N GLY A 103 -1.36 7.96 10.98
CA GLY A 103 0.07 7.74 10.79
C GLY A 103 0.93 8.85 11.41
N TRP A 104 0.49 10.10 11.25
CA TRP A 104 1.17 11.24 11.87
C TRP A 104 1.10 11.18 13.40
N ALA A 105 -0.08 10.91 13.96
CA ALA A 105 -0.27 10.77 15.39
C ALA A 105 0.59 9.63 15.98
N THR A 106 0.63 8.47 15.29
CA THR A 106 1.45 7.32 15.70
C THR A 106 2.94 7.64 15.64
N MET A 107 3.38 8.34 14.59
CA MET A 107 4.78 8.75 14.43
C MET A 107 5.23 9.70 15.55
N LEU A 108 4.37 10.65 15.94
CA LEU A 108 4.65 11.57 17.06
C LEU A 108 4.68 10.81 18.39
N ALA A 109 3.76 9.91 18.65
CA ALA A 109 3.74 9.10 19.86
C ALA A 109 4.99 8.20 20.00
N ALA A 110 5.46 7.65 18.88
CA ALA A 110 6.63 6.79 18.83
C ALA A 110 7.97 7.57 18.79
N HIS A 111 7.96 8.90 18.71
CA HIS A 111 9.17 9.70 18.53
C HIS A 111 10.15 9.61 19.70
N ASN A 112 9.66 9.45 20.91
CA ASN A 112 10.49 9.37 22.12
C ASN A 112 10.97 7.95 22.46
N LEU A 113 10.52 6.95 21.70
CA LEU A 113 10.90 5.56 21.90
C LEU A 113 12.09 5.20 20.99
N TRP A 114 13.09 4.51 21.57
CA TRP A 114 14.26 4.05 20.87
C TRP A 114 14.20 2.54 20.64
N ILE A 115 14.60 2.11 19.46
CA ILE A 115 14.84 0.71 19.14
C ILE A 115 16.31 0.46 19.49
N LEU A 116 16.54 -0.20 20.63
CA LEU A 116 17.87 -0.40 21.18
C LEU A 116 18.80 -1.19 20.24
N GLU A 117 18.24 -2.16 19.51
CA GLU A 117 19.00 -3.04 18.61
C GLU A 117 19.61 -2.31 17.42
N PHE A 118 18.97 -1.24 16.93
CA PHE A 118 19.42 -0.47 15.77
C PHE A 118 19.87 0.94 16.12
N GLY A 119 19.69 1.39 17.36
CA GLY A 119 19.97 2.77 17.75
C GLY A 119 19.13 3.81 17.00
N VAL A 120 17.97 3.41 16.47
CA VAL A 120 17.08 4.24 15.64
C VAL A 120 15.80 4.53 16.43
N ARG A 121 15.18 5.69 16.19
CA ARG A 121 13.90 6.02 16.80
C ARG A 121 12.79 5.13 16.23
N GLN A 122 11.89 4.68 17.09
CA GLN A 122 10.76 3.84 16.69
C GLN A 122 9.83 4.55 15.69
N SER A 123 9.80 5.87 15.66
CA SER A 123 9.08 6.66 14.66
C SER A 123 9.46 6.33 13.22
N ALA A 124 10.72 5.88 12.97
CA ALA A 124 11.17 5.48 11.63
C ALA A 124 10.39 4.28 11.06
N LEU A 125 9.87 3.39 11.92
CA LEU A 125 8.99 2.29 11.51
C LEU A 125 7.71 2.79 10.87
N PHE A 126 7.17 3.87 11.39
CA PHE A 126 5.85 4.38 11.01
C PHE A 126 5.87 5.43 9.90
N VAL A 127 7.05 5.87 9.42
CA VAL A 127 7.18 6.83 8.32
C VAL A 127 6.50 6.32 7.03
N CYS A 128 6.47 5.00 6.80
CA CYS A 128 5.80 4.43 5.64
C CYS A 128 4.28 4.69 5.62
N VAL A 129 3.64 4.90 6.79
CA VAL A 129 2.19 5.13 6.88
C VAL A 129 1.79 6.46 6.24
N PRO A 130 2.34 7.63 6.64
CA PRO A 130 2.01 8.88 5.96
C PRO A 130 2.46 8.92 4.50
N ILE A 131 3.57 8.24 4.14
CA ILE A 131 3.99 8.13 2.74
C ILE A 131 2.93 7.39 1.92
N SER A 132 2.49 6.21 2.38
CA SER A 132 1.46 5.43 1.69
C SER A 132 0.12 6.17 1.62
N ALA A 133 -0.27 6.86 2.70
CA ALA A 133 -1.46 7.68 2.75
C ALA A 133 -1.44 8.80 1.69
N PHE A 134 -0.30 9.46 1.53
CA PHE A 134 -0.10 10.47 0.48
C PHE A 134 -0.35 9.88 -0.92
N PHE A 135 0.23 8.71 -1.23
CA PHE A 135 0.02 8.06 -2.52
C PHE A 135 -1.44 7.62 -2.72
N ILE A 136 -2.11 7.12 -1.69
CA ILE A 136 -3.54 6.74 -1.75
C ILE A 136 -4.39 7.98 -2.08
N ILE A 137 -4.13 9.12 -1.46
CA ILE A 137 -4.84 10.38 -1.76
C ILE A 137 -4.59 10.80 -3.21
N VAL A 138 -3.34 10.78 -3.66
CA VAL A 138 -2.99 11.14 -5.04
C VAL A 138 -3.70 10.23 -6.05
N PHE A 139 -3.74 8.92 -5.80
CA PHE A 139 -4.46 7.96 -6.66
C PHE A 139 -5.98 8.16 -6.60
N GLY A 140 -6.53 8.51 -5.45
CA GLY A 140 -7.93 8.87 -5.30
C GLY A 140 -8.29 10.14 -6.09
N LEU A 141 -7.43 11.16 -6.06
CA LEU A 141 -7.59 12.38 -6.84
C LEU A 141 -7.48 12.13 -8.35
N GLU A 142 -6.51 11.32 -8.77
CA GLU A 142 -6.40 10.90 -10.19
C GLU A 142 -7.71 10.25 -10.65
N LEU A 143 -8.25 9.33 -9.86
CA LEU A 143 -9.49 8.63 -10.18
C LEU A 143 -10.69 9.58 -10.23
N PHE A 144 -10.72 10.58 -9.37
CA PHE A 144 -11.78 11.59 -9.33
C PHE A 144 -11.76 12.51 -10.55
N LEU A 145 -10.54 12.91 -11.00
CA LEU A 145 -10.34 13.85 -12.10
C LEU A 145 -10.42 13.21 -13.50
N ARG A 146 -10.36 11.88 -13.60
CA ARG A 146 -10.53 11.20 -14.89
C ARG A 146 -11.93 11.45 -15.42
N THR A 147 -12.04 12.12 -16.57
CA THR A 147 -13.29 12.29 -17.31
C THR A 147 -13.63 11.00 -18.07
N ASP A 148 -14.92 10.73 -18.32
CA ASP A 148 -15.43 9.46 -18.87
C ASP A 148 -15.00 9.15 -20.33
N ASP A 149 -14.27 10.03 -21.00
CA ASP A 149 -14.06 10.00 -22.45
C ASP A 149 -13.07 8.94 -22.98
N THR A 150 -12.48 8.09 -22.12
CA THR A 150 -11.42 7.16 -22.55
C THR A 150 -11.76 5.66 -22.42
N VAL A 151 -12.99 5.29 -22.11
CA VAL A 151 -13.34 3.87 -21.86
C VAL A 151 -14.46 3.34 -22.77
N ASP A 152 -14.98 4.12 -23.68
CA ASP A 152 -15.95 3.66 -24.67
C ASP A 152 -15.28 3.28 -26.00
N ALA A 153 -14.35 2.32 -25.97
CA ALA A 153 -14.06 1.52 -27.13
C ALA A 153 -14.67 0.12 -26.92
N PRO A 154 -15.77 -0.23 -27.53
CA PRO A 154 -16.24 -1.61 -27.57
C PRO A 154 -15.33 -2.39 -28.52
N SER A 155 -14.33 -3.03 -27.98
CA SER A 155 -13.52 -3.99 -28.72
C SER A 155 -14.09 -5.39 -28.47
N ILE A 156 -15.24 -5.68 -29.06
CA ILE A 156 -15.61 -7.03 -29.45
C ILE A 156 -16.50 -6.88 -30.70
N GLU A 157 -15.90 -6.82 -31.87
CA GLU A 157 -16.54 -7.37 -33.05
C GLU A 157 -16.56 -8.87 -32.87
N GLU A 158 -17.72 -9.41 -32.50
CA GLU A 158 -17.99 -10.83 -32.71
C GLU A 158 -17.93 -11.10 -34.21
N PRO A 159 -17.12 -12.09 -34.67
CA PRO A 159 -17.19 -12.54 -36.02
C PRO A 159 -18.60 -13.15 -36.25
N ARG A 160 -19.40 -12.51 -37.08
CA ARG A 160 -20.60 -13.13 -37.60
C ARG A 160 -20.20 -14.32 -38.47
N LEU A 161 -20.48 -15.54 -37.96
CA LEU A 161 -20.60 -16.73 -38.77
C LEU A 161 -22.04 -16.90 -39.27
#